data_46b96cf4fe8a6c5f0b8db5984488db8e
#
_entry.id   46b96cf4fe8a6c5f0b8db5984488db8e
#
_cell.length_a   1.000
_cell.length_b   1.000
_cell.length_c   1.000
_cell.angle_alpha   90.00
_cell.angle_beta   90.00
_cell.angle_gamma   90.00
#
_symmetry.space_group_name_H-M   'P 1'
#
loop_
_entity.id
_entity.type
_entity.pdbx_description
1 polymer ?
#
loop_
_entity_poly.entity_id
_entity_poly.type
_entity_poly.pdbx_seq_one_letter_code
_entity_poly.pdbx_strand_id
1 'polypeptide(L)'
;MANDESLSRAHHPILHPGTRELTEGGFSREEVALANRNSGTLLEMLRHDVTPPGLHYLLIHFDVPYVPSAADWALDIGGLVERPLKLTLDELKRCPQRTLCVTLECAGNGRAAITPRSPSQPWHTEAVGTAEWTGTPLKALLERAGMVAGARDVVFHASDRGFDCGVEHDYARSLTPEQALGDDVLLAWAMNGAALLPQHGFPLRLLVPGWYGMASVKWLNRIEVIDRQFDGFQQVGTYMYRKTADEQGVPVTTMRVRSLMVPPGIPDWYTRRRLIEPGRVELFGRAWSGQGVPIAKVEVAAAGHWREARLDPVPDRYAWRGCHFEWHATPGEHELMCRATDAKGETQPIEQRFDRGGFGNNAVHRVQVTVR
;
A
#
# COMPACT_ATOMS: atom_id res chain seq x y z
N MET A 1 44.79 -7.14 -25.40
CA MET A 1 43.36 -7.18 -25.81
C MET A 1 42.71 -8.19 -24.88
N ALA A 2 42.20 -7.73 -23.77
CA ALA A 2 41.45 -8.55 -22.82
C ALA A 2 39.99 -8.52 -23.30
N ASN A 3 39.49 -9.68 -23.63
CA ASN A 3 38.10 -9.84 -24.09
C ASN A 3 37.13 -9.40 -23.03
N ASP A 4 36.27 -8.50 -23.44
CA ASP A 4 35.13 -7.96 -22.71
C ASP A 4 33.98 -9.01 -22.65
N GLU A 5 34.23 -10.11 -21.92
CA GLU A 5 33.17 -11.12 -21.63
C GLU A 5 32.28 -10.74 -20.43
N SER A 6 32.60 -9.61 -19.77
CA SER A 6 31.85 -9.19 -18.57
C SER A 6 30.49 -8.53 -18.90
N LEU A 7 30.29 -8.04 -20.15
CA LEU A 7 29.04 -7.39 -20.57
C LEU A 7 28.02 -8.36 -21.18
N SER A 8 28.38 -9.60 -21.53
CA SER A 8 27.45 -10.58 -22.10
C SER A 8 26.61 -11.31 -21.04
N ARG A 9 26.89 -11.16 -19.75
CA ARG A 9 26.10 -11.74 -18.66
C ARG A 9 24.87 -10.94 -18.26
N ALA A 10 24.62 -9.80 -18.89
CA ALA A 10 23.46 -8.94 -18.59
C ALA A 10 22.13 -9.38 -19.25
N HIS A 11 22.13 -10.48 -19.99
CA HIS A 11 20.91 -11.03 -20.60
C HIS A 11 20.46 -12.32 -19.95
N HIS A 12 20.40 -12.33 -18.59
CA HIS A 12 19.55 -13.31 -17.93
C HIS A 12 18.07 -13.04 -18.31
N PRO A 13 17.29 -14.09 -18.57
CA PRO A 13 15.88 -13.91 -18.86
C PRO A 13 15.26 -13.10 -17.72
N ILE A 14 14.51 -12.09 -18.10
CA ILE A 14 13.84 -11.13 -17.24
C ILE A 14 13.01 -11.90 -16.23
N LEU A 15 13.54 -12.02 -15.02
CA LEU A 15 12.82 -12.68 -13.94
C LEU A 15 11.88 -11.67 -13.30
N HIS A 16 10.62 -11.91 -13.54
CA HIS A 16 9.53 -11.27 -12.84
C HIS A 16 9.77 -11.28 -11.32
N PRO A 17 9.36 -10.29 -10.51
CA PRO A 17 9.49 -10.35 -9.06
C PRO A 17 8.99 -11.65 -8.45
N GLY A 18 7.86 -12.18 -8.94
CA GLY A 18 7.32 -13.48 -8.51
C GLY A 18 8.09 -14.70 -9.01
N THR A 19 9.07 -14.55 -9.91
CA THR A 19 9.90 -15.64 -10.43
C THR A 19 11.34 -15.57 -9.98
N ARG A 20 11.76 -14.54 -9.23
CA ARG A 20 13.08 -14.46 -8.63
C ARG A 20 13.34 -15.67 -7.74
N GLU A 21 14.59 -16.09 -7.63
CA GLU A 21 14.97 -17.14 -6.69
C GLU A 21 14.62 -16.72 -5.27
N LEU A 22 14.02 -17.65 -4.52
CA LEU A 22 13.71 -17.45 -3.13
C LEU A 22 14.99 -17.54 -2.29
N THR A 23 15.05 -16.79 -1.20
CA THR A 23 16.18 -16.81 -0.26
C THR A 23 15.69 -17.01 1.18
N GLU A 24 16.46 -17.77 1.94
CA GLU A 24 16.36 -17.86 3.40
C GLU A 24 17.44 -17.01 4.09
N GLY A 25 18.35 -16.44 3.30
CA GLY A 25 19.45 -15.62 3.78
C GLY A 25 19.04 -14.21 4.23
N GLY A 26 20.04 -13.46 4.70
CA GLY A 26 19.90 -12.05 5.07
C GLY A 26 19.52 -11.16 3.87
N PHE A 27 19.34 -9.86 4.14
CA PHE A 27 19.01 -8.89 3.11
C PHE A 27 20.25 -8.55 2.27
N SER A 28 20.07 -8.44 0.96
CA SER A 28 21.11 -8.01 0.02
C SER A 28 21.38 -6.51 0.14
N ARG A 29 22.48 -6.03 -0.46
CA ARG A 29 22.78 -4.59 -0.51
C ARG A 29 21.73 -3.81 -1.29
N GLU A 30 21.18 -4.40 -2.33
CA GLU A 30 20.11 -3.83 -3.15
C GLU A 30 18.83 -3.69 -2.34
N GLU A 31 18.48 -4.68 -1.52
CA GLU A 31 17.31 -4.59 -0.62
C GLU A 31 17.52 -3.51 0.46
N VAL A 32 18.72 -3.36 1.00
CA VAL A 32 19.06 -2.28 1.93
C VAL A 32 18.98 -0.91 1.23
N ALA A 33 19.45 -0.80 -0.02
CA ALA A 33 19.33 0.44 -0.80
C ALA A 33 17.86 0.79 -1.07
N LEU A 34 17.01 -0.18 -1.38
CA LEU A 34 15.56 0.01 -1.50
C LEU A 34 14.94 0.47 -0.17
N ALA A 35 15.33 -0.14 0.94
CA ALA A 35 14.83 0.22 2.27
C ALA A 35 15.22 1.66 2.67
N ASN A 36 16.40 2.13 2.27
CA ASN A 36 16.85 3.50 2.52
C ASN A 36 16.19 4.54 1.61
N ARG A 37 15.73 4.13 0.42
CA ARG A 37 15.01 5.00 -0.52
C ARG A 37 13.53 5.17 -0.14
N ASN A 38 12.96 4.17 0.50
CA ASN A 38 11.57 4.11 0.92
C ASN A 38 11.47 4.18 2.45
N SER A 39 10.30 4.49 2.98
CA SER A 39 10.12 4.55 4.44
C SER A 39 8.78 4.02 4.87
N GLY A 40 8.76 3.25 5.96
CA GLY A 40 7.54 2.89 6.68
C GLY A 40 7.06 4.01 7.60
N THR A 41 5.79 3.97 7.96
CA THR A 41 5.23 4.79 9.04
C THR A 41 5.77 4.28 10.38
N LEU A 42 6.28 5.16 11.24
CA LEU A 42 6.67 4.76 12.58
C LEU A 42 5.45 4.25 13.34
N LEU A 43 5.54 3.10 14.01
CA LEU A 43 4.40 2.50 14.73
C LEU A 43 3.83 3.40 15.82
N GLU A 44 4.63 4.31 16.36
CA GLU A 44 4.19 5.33 17.32
C GLU A 44 3.16 6.31 16.70
N MET A 45 3.18 6.47 15.37
CA MET A 45 2.24 7.34 14.64
C MET A 45 0.84 6.74 14.50
N LEU A 46 0.67 5.45 14.79
CA LEU A 46 -0.66 4.84 14.89
C LEU A 46 -1.54 5.50 15.97
N ARG A 47 -0.97 6.29 16.88
CA ARG A 47 -1.73 7.09 17.87
C ARG A 47 -2.55 8.22 17.22
N HIS A 48 -2.18 8.65 16.03
CA HIS A 48 -2.90 9.68 15.28
C HIS A 48 -4.00 9.04 14.42
N ASP A 49 -5.16 9.66 14.35
CA ASP A 49 -6.24 9.23 13.46
C ASP A 49 -5.83 9.39 11.99
N VAL A 50 -5.09 10.43 11.71
CA VAL A 50 -4.51 10.75 10.40
C VAL A 50 -3.00 10.83 10.54
N THR A 51 -2.28 10.06 9.73
CA THR A 51 -0.82 10.06 9.71
C THR A 51 -0.30 11.40 9.19
N PRO A 52 0.62 12.10 9.90
CA PRO A 52 1.24 13.31 9.37
C PRO A 52 1.91 13.05 8.00
N PRO A 53 1.79 13.95 7.01
CA PRO A 53 2.24 13.70 5.63
C PRO A 53 3.68 13.25 5.51
N GLY A 54 4.60 13.84 6.26
CA GLY A 54 6.03 13.49 6.25
C GLY A 54 6.36 12.15 6.92
N LEU A 55 5.39 11.52 7.60
CA LEU A 55 5.54 10.24 8.31
C LEU A 55 4.66 9.14 7.72
N HIS A 56 3.85 9.45 6.71
CA HIS A 56 3.09 8.46 5.95
C HIS A 56 4.05 7.61 5.13
N TYR A 57 3.82 6.28 5.09
CA TYR A 57 4.73 5.39 4.36
C TYR A 57 4.97 5.85 2.93
N LEU A 58 6.17 5.61 2.44
CA LEU A 58 6.63 5.98 1.12
C LEU A 58 7.16 4.77 0.37
N LEU A 59 6.61 4.52 -0.82
CA LEU A 59 7.17 3.60 -1.80
C LEU A 59 7.33 4.31 -3.14
N ILE A 60 8.54 4.32 -3.66
CA ILE A 60 8.91 4.87 -4.97
C ILE A 60 9.52 3.72 -5.77
N HIS A 61 8.89 3.36 -6.90
CA HIS A 61 9.38 2.30 -7.78
C HIS A 61 10.57 2.79 -8.59
N PHE A 62 10.41 3.91 -9.28
CA PHE A 62 11.43 4.54 -10.13
C PHE A 62 11.93 5.85 -9.51
N ASP A 63 12.10 6.91 -10.28
CA ASP A 63 12.43 8.23 -9.75
C ASP A 63 11.18 9.05 -9.43
N VAL A 64 11.33 10.07 -8.58
CA VAL A 64 10.28 11.07 -8.38
C VAL A 64 10.34 12.03 -9.57
N PRO A 65 9.30 12.09 -10.42
CA PRO A 65 9.28 13.05 -11.54
C PRO A 65 9.41 14.48 -11.04
N TYR A 66 10.27 15.25 -11.70
CA TYR A 66 10.44 16.66 -11.38
C TYR A 66 9.36 17.51 -12.06
N VAL A 67 8.43 18.00 -11.27
CA VAL A 67 7.36 18.91 -11.71
C VAL A 67 7.53 20.23 -10.97
N PRO A 68 8.23 21.22 -11.57
CA PRO A 68 8.53 22.49 -10.89
C PRO A 68 7.29 23.32 -10.62
N SER A 69 6.27 23.20 -11.47
CA SER A 69 4.99 23.91 -11.35
C SER A 69 3.85 23.07 -11.91
N ALA A 70 2.69 23.14 -11.28
CA ALA A 70 1.46 22.56 -11.82
C ALA A 70 0.84 23.40 -12.96
N ALA A 71 1.36 24.61 -13.24
CA ALA A 71 0.79 25.51 -14.26
C ALA A 71 0.88 24.94 -15.68
N ASP A 72 1.97 24.22 -15.99
CA ASP A 72 2.20 23.61 -17.29
C ASP A 72 1.77 22.14 -17.35
N TRP A 73 1.19 21.64 -16.26
CA TRP A 73 0.74 20.26 -16.19
C TRP A 73 -0.72 20.13 -16.61
N ALA A 74 -1.04 19.04 -17.30
CA ALA A 74 -2.41 18.68 -17.64
C ALA A 74 -2.61 17.16 -17.59
N LEU A 75 -3.84 16.74 -17.30
CA LEU A 75 -4.31 15.37 -17.40
C LEU A 75 -4.95 15.15 -18.76
N ASP A 76 -4.51 14.15 -19.50
CA ASP A 76 -5.14 13.70 -20.73
C ASP A 76 -6.09 12.53 -20.44
N ILE A 77 -7.33 12.58 -20.89
CA ILE A 77 -8.31 11.48 -20.86
C ILE A 77 -8.72 11.16 -22.28
N GLY A 78 -8.47 9.93 -22.73
CA GLY A 78 -8.67 9.54 -24.12
C GLY A 78 -8.90 8.03 -24.32
N GLY A 79 -8.63 7.54 -25.52
CA GLY A 79 -8.93 6.19 -25.96
C GLY A 79 -10.39 6.05 -26.39
N LEU A 80 -11.08 5.01 -25.97
CA LEU A 80 -12.50 4.74 -26.27
C LEU A 80 -13.45 5.67 -25.52
N VAL A 81 -13.40 6.95 -25.84
CA VAL A 81 -14.29 7.99 -25.34
C VAL A 81 -14.84 8.84 -26.47
N GLU A 82 -16.06 9.36 -26.32
CA GLU A 82 -16.70 10.23 -27.32
C GLU A 82 -16.01 11.60 -27.42
N ARG A 83 -15.56 12.12 -26.29
CA ARG A 83 -14.99 13.47 -26.13
C ARG A 83 -13.71 13.38 -25.31
N PRO A 84 -12.53 13.25 -25.96
CA PRO A 84 -11.27 13.35 -25.25
C PRO A 84 -11.16 14.66 -24.46
N LEU A 85 -10.61 14.58 -23.25
CA LEU A 85 -10.44 15.74 -22.38
C LEU A 85 -8.95 15.99 -22.13
N LYS A 86 -8.60 17.26 -22.05
CA LYS A 86 -7.31 17.71 -21.53
C LYS A 86 -7.59 18.75 -20.46
N LEU A 87 -7.21 18.47 -19.23
CA LEU A 87 -7.61 19.24 -18.04
C LEU A 87 -6.38 19.69 -17.26
N THR A 88 -6.27 20.98 -17.04
CA THR A 88 -5.31 21.55 -16.10
C THR A 88 -5.70 21.21 -14.66
N LEU A 89 -4.77 21.34 -13.72
CA LEU A 89 -5.06 21.12 -12.30
C LEU A 89 -6.15 22.08 -11.80
N ASP A 90 -6.17 23.33 -12.27
CA ASP A 90 -7.17 24.32 -11.88
C ASP A 90 -8.56 23.98 -12.41
N GLU A 91 -8.66 23.41 -13.61
CA GLU A 91 -9.94 22.92 -14.13
C GLU A 91 -10.45 21.70 -13.35
N LEU A 92 -9.57 20.79 -12.94
CA LEU A 92 -9.93 19.68 -12.04
C LEU A 92 -10.45 20.20 -10.72
N LYS A 93 -9.79 21.19 -10.12
CA LYS A 93 -10.22 21.81 -8.84
C LYS A 93 -11.55 22.55 -8.92
N ARG A 94 -12.02 22.94 -10.12
CA ARG A 94 -13.37 23.52 -10.31
C ARG A 94 -14.47 22.48 -10.45
N CYS A 95 -14.12 21.20 -10.67
CA CYS A 95 -15.08 20.11 -10.68
C CYS A 95 -15.57 19.82 -9.25
N PRO A 96 -16.68 19.06 -9.09
CA PRO A 96 -17.11 18.62 -7.76
C PRO A 96 -15.98 17.97 -6.98
N GLN A 97 -15.83 18.35 -5.72
CA GLN A 97 -14.75 17.88 -4.86
C GLN A 97 -15.27 16.97 -3.76
N ARG A 98 -14.46 16.00 -3.36
CA ARG A 98 -14.70 15.16 -2.17
C ARG A 98 -13.40 15.04 -1.37
N THR A 99 -13.57 14.95 -0.06
CA THR A 99 -12.49 14.55 0.86
C THR A 99 -12.87 13.22 1.49
N LEU A 100 -11.96 12.25 1.40
CA LEU A 100 -12.10 10.93 2.01
C LEU A 100 -10.91 10.66 2.92
N CYS A 101 -11.18 10.16 4.12
CA CYS A 101 -10.15 9.63 5.00
C CYS A 101 -9.89 8.16 4.62
N VAL A 102 -8.70 7.87 4.10
CA VAL A 102 -8.39 6.55 3.52
C VAL A 102 -7.09 6.01 4.04
N THR A 103 -7.14 4.78 4.52
CA THR A 103 -5.95 3.96 4.82
C THR A 103 -5.42 3.36 3.53
N LEU A 104 -4.14 3.59 3.25
CA LEU A 104 -3.39 2.93 2.18
C LEU A 104 -2.35 2.01 2.79
N GLU A 105 -2.23 0.81 2.24
CA GLU A 105 -1.24 -0.19 2.62
C GLU A 105 -0.50 -0.70 1.39
N CYS A 106 0.82 -0.86 1.47
CA CYS A 106 1.59 -1.52 0.42
C CYS A 106 1.25 -3.01 0.34
N ALA A 107 1.03 -3.54 -0.86
CA ALA A 107 0.77 -4.97 -1.05
C ALA A 107 1.88 -5.87 -0.51
N GLY A 108 3.12 -5.39 -0.48
CA GLY A 108 4.28 -6.10 0.07
C GLY A 108 4.49 -5.92 1.58
N ASN A 109 3.56 -5.25 2.28
CA ASN A 109 3.69 -5.04 3.72
C ASN A 109 3.75 -6.38 4.49
N GLY A 110 4.81 -6.60 5.29
CA GLY A 110 5.07 -7.86 5.97
C GLY A 110 5.95 -8.86 5.19
N ARG A 111 6.43 -8.51 3.99
CA ARG A 111 7.26 -9.41 3.15
C ARG A 111 8.52 -9.90 3.86
N ALA A 112 9.17 -9.04 4.64
CA ALA A 112 10.40 -9.37 5.34
C ALA A 112 10.25 -10.54 6.35
N ALA A 113 9.03 -10.83 6.79
CA ALA A 113 8.74 -11.91 7.73
C ALA A 113 8.46 -13.27 7.06
N ILE A 114 8.34 -13.33 5.73
CA ILE A 114 8.11 -14.57 4.99
C ILE A 114 9.43 -15.30 4.79
N THR A 115 9.43 -16.62 4.95
CA THR A 115 10.60 -17.47 4.70
C THR A 115 10.16 -18.76 4.01
N PRO A 116 10.74 -19.15 2.86
CA PRO A 116 11.66 -18.35 2.04
C PRO A 116 10.97 -17.17 1.37
N ARG A 117 11.70 -16.11 1.03
CA ARG A 117 11.16 -14.90 0.42
C ARG A 117 11.82 -14.56 -0.92
N SER A 118 11.10 -13.86 -1.77
CA SER A 118 11.67 -13.24 -2.98
C SER A 118 12.34 -11.93 -2.61
N PRO A 119 13.59 -11.69 -3.03
CA PRO A 119 14.28 -10.41 -2.82
C PRO A 119 13.50 -9.25 -3.44
N SER A 120 13.18 -8.25 -2.62
CA SER A 120 12.45 -7.05 -3.02
C SER A 120 12.52 -6.01 -1.88
N GLN A 121 11.72 -4.93 -1.94
CA GLN A 121 11.56 -3.98 -0.84
C GLN A 121 11.19 -4.74 0.46
N PRO A 122 12.05 -4.76 1.49
CA PRO A 122 11.90 -5.64 2.65
C PRO A 122 11.04 -5.00 3.75
N TRP A 123 9.75 -4.82 3.47
CA TRP A 123 8.81 -4.30 4.46
C TRP A 123 8.62 -5.24 5.66
N HIS A 124 8.74 -4.71 6.87
CA HIS A 124 8.22 -5.36 8.07
C HIS A 124 6.70 -5.16 8.16
N THR A 125 6.21 -4.24 8.97
CA THR A 125 4.76 -4.04 9.20
C THR A 125 4.30 -2.61 8.95
N GLU A 126 5.21 -1.69 8.67
CA GLU A 126 5.02 -0.25 8.73
C GLU A 126 4.59 0.38 7.40
N ALA A 127 4.43 -0.40 6.33
CA ALA A 127 4.05 0.14 5.03
C ALA A 127 2.54 0.43 4.94
N VAL A 128 2.02 1.23 5.85
CA VAL A 128 0.61 1.62 5.96
C VAL A 128 0.51 3.04 6.53
N GLY A 129 -0.51 3.78 6.14
CA GLY A 129 -0.84 5.08 6.71
C GLY A 129 -2.26 5.49 6.32
N THR A 130 -2.86 6.35 7.13
CA THR A 130 -4.18 6.93 6.86
C THR A 130 -4.05 8.43 6.65
N ALA A 131 -4.71 8.95 5.62
CA ALA A 131 -4.70 10.39 5.33
C ALA A 131 -6.07 10.85 4.82
N GLU A 132 -6.32 12.14 4.95
CA GLU A 132 -7.43 12.81 4.28
C GLU A 132 -7.00 13.18 2.86
N TRP A 133 -7.72 12.68 1.86
CA TRP A 133 -7.43 12.91 0.45
C TRP A 133 -8.54 13.75 -0.17
N THR A 134 -8.18 14.89 -0.72
CA THR A 134 -9.12 15.77 -1.43
C THR A 134 -8.87 15.69 -2.94
N GLY A 135 -9.95 15.51 -3.68
CA GLY A 135 -9.89 15.35 -5.12
C GLY A 135 -11.25 15.43 -5.81
N THR A 136 -11.25 15.19 -7.12
CA THR A 136 -12.46 15.06 -7.94
C THR A 136 -12.82 13.59 -8.13
N PRO A 137 -14.09 13.17 -7.99
CA PRO A 137 -14.53 11.83 -8.36
C PRO A 137 -14.21 11.52 -9.82
N LEU A 138 -13.50 10.42 -10.06
CA LEU A 138 -13.11 9.98 -11.42
C LEU A 138 -14.35 9.76 -12.30
N LYS A 139 -15.41 9.19 -11.74
CA LYS A 139 -16.69 8.93 -12.42
C LYS A 139 -17.20 10.13 -13.18
N ALA A 140 -17.23 11.32 -12.56
CA ALA A 140 -17.73 12.53 -13.20
C ALA A 140 -16.95 12.92 -14.47
N LEU A 141 -15.66 12.65 -14.51
CA LEU A 141 -14.81 12.94 -15.68
C LEU A 141 -14.97 11.87 -16.77
N LEU A 142 -15.10 10.60 -16.42
CA LEU A 142 -15.35 9.52 -17.37
C LEU A 142 -16.76 9.66 -18.01
N GLU A 143 -17.76 10.04 -17.24
CA GLU A 143 -19.10 10.36 -17.75
C GLU A 143 -19.07 11.58 -18.69
N ARG A 144 -18.33 12.64 -18.33
CA ARG A 144 -18.13 13.81 -19.18
C ARG A 144 -17.40 13.46 -20.48
N ALA A 145 -16.40 12.58 -20.42
CA ALA A 145 -15.69 12.08 -21.60
C ALA A 145 -16.57 11.18 -22.48
N GLY A 146 -17.56 10.49 -21.88
CA GLY A 146 -18.44 9.55 -22.56
C GLY A 146 -17.71 8.28 -22.96
N MET A 147 -17.57 7.33 -22.04
CA MET A 147 -16.95 6.03 -22.38
C MET A 147 -17.82 5.30 -23.41
N VAL A 148 -17.16 4.80 -24.48
CA VAL A 148 -17.84 4.08 -25.56
C VAL A 148 -18.09 2.63 -25.15
N ALA A 149 -19.17 2.04 -25.66
CA ALA A 149 -19.47 0.64 -25.46
C ALA A 149 -18.34 -0.26 -25.99
N GLY A 150 -18.03 -1.34 -25.26
CA GLY A 150 -16.90 -2.23 -25.57
C GLY A 150 -15.62 -1.91 -24.80
N ALA A 151 -15.58 -0.86 -23.99
CA ALA A 151 -14.49 -0.61 -23.06
C ALA A 151 -14.29 -1.82 -22.12
N ARG A 152 -13.03 -2.25 -21.98
CA ARG A 152 -12.66 -3.40 -21.14
C ARG A 152 -11.85 -2.96 -19.92
N ASP A 153 -10.94 -2.02 -20.10
CA ASP A 153 -10.11 -1.46 -19.03
C ASP A 153 -10.00 0.06 -19.16
N VAL A 154 -9.84 0.71 -18.02
CA VAL A 154 -9.44 2.11 -17.87
C VAL A 154 -8.03 2.10 -17.32
N VAL A 155 -7.07 2.54 -18.11
CA VAL A 155 -5.63 2.52 -17.79
C VAL A 155 -5.20 3.88 -17.27
N PHE A 156 -4.46 3.87 -16.16
CA PHE A 156 -3.91 5.05 -15.49
C PHE A 156 -2.40 5.04 -15.65
N HIS A 157 -1.86 6.02 -16.38
CA HIS A 157 -0.44 6.16 -16.65
C HIS A 157 0.18 7.24 -15.76
N ALA A 158 1.30 6.89 -15.16
CA ALA A 158 2.12 7.81 -14.36
C ALA A 158 3.27 8.40 -15.19
N SER A 159 3.89 9.42 -14.63
CA SER A 159 5.07 10.05 -15.26
C SER A 159 6.40 9.41 -14.85
N ASP A 160 6.40 8.52 -13.83
CA ASP A 160 7.60 7.82 -13.43
C ASP A 160 7.89 6.64 -14.36
N ARG A 161 9.17 6.52 -14.74
CA ARG A 161 9.65 5.55 -15.72
C ARG A 161 10.95 4.94 -15.25
N GLY A 162 11.17 3.68 -15.58
CA GLY A 162 12.42 2.97 -15.27
C GLY A 162 12.44 1.55 -15.75
N PHE A 163 13.34 0.78 -15.15
CA PHE A 163 13.48 -0.65 -15.43
C PHE A 163 13.08 -1.47 -14.21
N ASP A 164 12.28 -2.49 -14.42
CA ASP A 164 12.07 -3.55 -13.43
C ASP A 164 12.21 -4.90 -14.12
N CYS A 165 13.05 -5.76 -13.59
CA CYS A 165 13.41 -7.05 -14.19
C CYS A 165 13.83 -6.96 -15.67
N GLY A 166 14.55 -5.88 -16.04
CA GLY A 166 15.02 -5.65 -17.41
C GLY A 166 13.98 -5.11 -18.40
N VAL A 167 12.74 -4.91 -17.96
CA VAL A 167 11.68 -4.32 -18.78
C VAL A 167 11.60 -2.84 -18.49
N GLU A 168 11.86 -2.02 -19.52
CA GLU A 168 11.65 -0.58 -19.47
C GLU A 168 10.17 -0.27 -19.63
N HIS A 169 9.59 0.50 -18.70
CA HIS A 169 8.18 0.89 -18.77
C HIS A 169 7.89 2.10 -17.87
N ASP A 170 6.78 2.77 -18.17
CA ASP A 170 6.16 3.75 -17.28
C ASP A 170 5.29 3.00 -16.26
N TYR A 171 5.18 3.51 -15.04
CA TYR A 171 4.25 2.91 -14.10
C TYR A 171 2.81 3.09 -14.59
N ALA A 172 2.10 1.99 -14.76
CA ALA A 172 0.70 2.02 -15.17
C ALA A 172 -0.10 0.88 -14.52
N ARG A 173 -1.37 1.17 -14.20
CA ARG A 173 -2.34 0.23 -13.65
C ARG A 173 -3.68 0.43 -14.32
N SER A 174 -4.53 -0.61 -14.31
CA SER A 174 -5.90 -0.48 -14.81
C SER A 174 -6.95 -0.86 -13.76
N LEU A 175 -8.14 -0.37 -14.00
CA LEU A 175 -9.39 -0.79 -13.37
C LEU A 175 -10.37 -1.20 -14.47
N THR A 176 -11.29 -2.11 -14.18
CA THR A 176 -12.44 -2.31 -15.08
C THR A 176 -13.30 -1.04 -15.12
N PRO A 177 -14.11 -0.81 -16.17
CA PRO A 177 -15.02 0.31 -16.23
C PRO A 177 -15.93 0.43 -14.99
N GLU A 178 -16.45 -0.69 -14.50
CA GLU A 178 -17.27 -0.73 -13.29
C GLU A 178 -16.49 -0.23 -12.05
N GLN A 179 -15.26 -0.68 -11.88
CA GLN A 179 -14.41 -0.25 -10.77
C GLN A 179 -14.02 1.23 -10.89
N ALA A 180 -13.69 1.69 -12.09
CA ALA A 180 -13.32 3.08 -12.35
C ALA A 180 -14.51 4.06 -12.15
N LEU A 181 -15.74 3.62 -12.40
CA LEU A 181 -16.97 4.36 -12.14
C LEU A 181 -17.45 4.26 -10.69
N GLY A 182 -16.68 3.63 -9.82
CA GLY A 182 -16.98 3.62 -8.38
C GLY A 182 -17.04 5.04 -7.80
N ASP A 183 -18.03 5.31 -6.97
CA ASP A 183 -18.29 6.67 -6.46
C ASP A 183 -17.16 7.24 -5.60
N ASP A 184 -16.30 6.39 -5.04
CA ASP A 184 -15.23 6.76 -4.11
C ASP A 184 -13.83 6.78 -4.75
N VAL A 185 -13.71 6.47 -6.06
CA VAL A 185 -12.45 6.60 -6.80
C VAL A 185 -12.18 8.07 -7.09
N LEU A 186 -11.04 8.60 -6.60
CA LEU A 186 -10.71 10.02 -6.70
C LEU A 186 -9.45 10.26 -7.53
N LEU A 187 -9.44 11.42 -8.21
CA LEU A 187 -8.25 12.09 -8.69
C LEU A 187 -7.84 13.11 -7.63
N ALA A 188 -6.92 12.72 -6.74
CA ALA A 188 -6.54 13.50 -5.57
C ALA A 188 -5.38 14.45 -5.87
N TRP A 189 -5.50 15.70 -5.43
CA TRP A 189 -4.44 16.74 -5.52
C TRP A 189 -4.02 17.29 -4.15
N ALA A 190 -4.71 16.91 -3.08
CA ALA A 190 -4.34 17.33 -1.73
C ALA A 190 -4.35 16.14 -0.76
N MET A 191 -3.49 16.23 0.26
CA MET A 191 -3.35 15.28 1.35
C MET A 191 -3.29 16.05 2.67
N ASN A 192 -4.18 15.72 3.61
CA ASN A 192 -4.30 16.38 4.92
C ASN A 192 -4.42 17.91 4.80
N GLY A 193 -5.28 18.38 3.88
CA GLY A 193 -5.55 19.81 3.66
C GLY A 193 -4.47 20.60 2.93
N ALA A 194 -3.35 19.98 2.53
CA ALA A 194 -2.26 20.61 1.78
C ALA A 194 -2.07 19.99 0.41
N ALA A 195 -1.40 20.68 -0.51
CA ALA A 195 -1.00 20.11 -1.80
C ALA A 195 -0.16 18.85 -1.58
N LEU A 196 -0.25 17.91 -2.51
CA LEU A 196 0.58 16.70 -2.48
C LEU A 196 2.07 17.06 -2.43
N LEU A 197 2.81 16.36 -1.59
CA LEU A 197 4.27 16.41 -1.66
C LEU A 197 4.76 15.71 -2.95
N PRO A 198 5.93 16.10 -3.51
CA PRO A 198 6.47 15.48 -4.71
C PRO A 198 6.46 13.94 -4.66
N GLN A 199 6.94 13.35 -3.55
CA GLN A 199 7.02 11.90 -3.37
C GLN A 199 5.65 11.22 -3.18
N HIS A 200 4.60 11.97 -2.87
CA HIS A 200 3.23 11.48 -2.74
C HIS A 200 2.39 11.64 -4.02
N GLY A 201 3.02 12.11 -5.12
CA GLY A 201 2.40 12.12 -6.44
C GLY A 201 1.95 13.49 -6.93
N PHE A 202 2.58 14.60 -6.46
CA PHE A 202 2.31 15.94 -7.00
C PHE A 202 2.43 15.97 -8.52
N PRO A 203 1.53 16.64 -9.26
CA PRO A 203 0.39 17.43 -8.77
C PRO A 203 -0.91 16.64 -8.63
N LEU A 204 -0.99 15.41 -9.17
CA LEU A 204 -2.19 14.59 -9.18
C LEU A 204 -1.86 13.11 -8.99
N ARG A 205 -2.71 12.42 -8.24
CA ARG A 205 -2.69 10.96 -8.14
C ARG A 205 -4.07 10.36 -8.23
N LEU A 206 -4.14 9.11 -8.67
CA LEU A 206 -5.31 8.27 -8.48
C LEU A 206 -5.37 7.81 -7.01
N LEU A 207 -6.56 7.73 -6.46
CA LEU A 207 -6.87 7.10 -5.18
C LEU A 207 -7.98 6.05 -5.39
N VAL A 208 -7.70 4.81 -5.02
CA VAL A 208 -8.63 3.68 -5.09
C VAL A 208 -8.84 3.14 -3.68
N PRO A 209 -9.84 3.65 -2.93
CA PRO A 209 -10.04 3.28 -1.54
C PRO A 209 -10.30 1.79 -1.34
N GLY A 210 -9.69 1.21 -0.31
CA GLY A 210 -9.84 -0.20 0.02
C GLY A 210 -8.97 -1.17 -0.79
N TRP A 211 -8.25 -0.68 -1.81
CA TRP A 211 -7.23 -1.44 -2.53
C TRP A 211 -5.84 -1.21 -1.93
N TYR A 212 -4.94 -2.17 -2.16
CA TYR A 212 -3.53 -1.92 -1.86
C TYR A 212 -3.00 -0.72 -2.65
N GLY A 213 -2.04 -0.02 -2.06
CA GLY A 213 -1.52 1.27 -2.54
C GLY A 213 -1.00 1.30 -3.98
N MET A 214 -0.62 0.14 -4.55
CA MET A 214 -0.18 0.03 -5.94
C MET A 214 -1.25 0.43 -6.95
N ALA A 215 -2.55 0.32 -6.62
CA ALA A 215 -3.65 0.76 -7.48
C ALA A 215 -3.80 2.29 -7.50
N SER A 216 -3.33 2.97 -6.47
CA SER A 216 -3.42 4.43 -6.31
C SER A 216 -2.23 5.11 -6.99
N VAL A 217 -2.26 5.13 -8.32
CA VAL A 217 -1.18 5.60 -9.21
C VAL A 217 -0.80 7.05 -8.92
N LYS A 218 0.48 7.29 -8.60
CA LYS A 218 1.06 8.62 -8.34
C LYS A 218 1.48 9.30 -9.66
N TRP A 219 1.67 10.61 -9.65
CA TRP A 219 2.13 11.39 -10.81
C TRP A 219 1.31 11.10 -12.07
N LEU A 220 0.00 10.92 -11.87
CA LEU A 220 -0.95 10.59 -12.93
C LEU A 220 -0.96 11.69 -13.99
N ASN A 221 -0.75 11.32 -15.26
CA ASN A 221 -0.74 12.27 -16.36
C ASN A 221 -1.69 11.88 -17.51
N ARG A 222 -2.09 10.61 -17.61
CA ARG A 222 -2.98 10.13 -18.66
C ARG A 222 -3.91 9.03 -18.17
N ILE A 223 -5.16 9.09 -18.63
CA ILE A 223 -6.17 8.06 -18.47
C ILE A 223 -6.60 7.61 -19.85
N GLU A 224 -6.54 6.32 -20.13
CA GLU A 224 -6.85 5.74 -21.43
C GLU A 224 -7.88 4.63 -21.29
N VAL A 225 -9.02 4.77 -21.96
CA VAL A 225 -10.05 3.72 -22.03
C VAL A 225 -9.74 2.82 -23.22
N ILE A 226 -9.65 1.51 -22.99
CA ILE A 226 -9.25 0.53 -24.00
C ILE A 226 -10.26 -0.62 -24.12
N ASP A 227 -10.27 -1.30 -25.29
CA ASP A 227 -11.17 -2.41 -25.65
C ASP A 227 -10.63 -3.82 -25.32
N ARG A 228 -9.47 -3.87 -24.69
CA ARG A 228 -8.81 -5.12 -24.29
C ARG A 228 -8.44 -5.09 -22.82
N GLN A 229 -8.12 -6.23 -22.25
CA GLN A 229 -7.52 -6.29 -20.93
C GLN A 229 -6.11 -5.68 -20.99
N PHE A 230 -5.81 -4.83 -20.02
CA PHE A 230 -4.47 -4.24 -19.89
C PHE A 230 -3.48 -5.28 -19.36
N ASP A 231 -2.40 -5.48 -20.10
CA ASP A 231 -1.35 -6.46 -19.83
C ASP A 231 0.00 -5.84 -19.43
N GLY A 232 0.00 -4.55 -19.03
CA GLY A 232 1.21 -3.86 -18.62
C GLY A 232 1.96 -4.53 -17.48
N PHE A 233 3.28 -4.34 -17.43
CA PHE A 233 4.19 -5.02 -16.51
C PHE A 233 3.74 -4.94 -15.06
N GLN A 234 3.31 -3.78 -14.58
CA GLN A 234 2.85 -3.60 -13.20
C GLN A 234 1.44 -4.20 -12.96
N GLN A 235 0.71 -4.60 -13.98
CA GLN A 235 -0.61 -5.22 -13.88
C GLN A 235 -0.52 -6.74 -13.80
N VAL A 236 0.02 -7.37 -14.83
CA VAL A 236 0.07 -8.84 -14.95
C VAL A 236 1.44 -9.40 -14.61
N GLY A 237 2.44 -8.56 -14.68
CA GLY A 237 3.81 -8.90 -14.42
C GLY A 237 4.09 -9.02 -12.92
N THR A 238 3.90 -8.00 -12.11
CA THR A 238 4.39 -7.89 -10.75
C THR A 238 3.34 -8.27 -9.70
N TYR A 239 2.19 -7.58 -9.68
CA TYR A 239 1.22 -7.67 -8.58
C TYR A 239 0.23 -8.82 -8.79
N MET A 240 0.76 -10.05 -8.70
CA MET A 240 -0.01 -11.29 -8.80
C MET A 240 0.33 -12.20 -7.63
N TYR A 241 -0.67 -12.76 -6.96
CA TYR A 241 -0.48 -13.82 -5.97
C TYR A 241 -0.07 -15.10 -6.69
N ARG A 242 1.07 -15.67 -6.30
CA ARG A 242 1.62 -16.92 -6.86
C ARG A 242 2.22 -17.79 -5.76
N LYS A 243 2.09 -19.11 -5.91
CA LYS A 243 2.78 -20.09 -5.06
C LYS A 243 4.05 -20.59 -5.73
N THR A 244 4.03 -20.77 -7.05
CA THR A 244 5.17 -21.20 -7.85
C THR A 244 5.55 -20.15 -8.91
N ALA A 245 6.72 -20.33 -9.53
CA ALA A 245 7.19 -19.43 -10.58
C ALA A 245 6.35 -19.50 -11.86
N ASP A 246 5.82 -20.69 -12.16
CA ASP A 246 5.12 -21.00 -13.40
C ASP A 246 3.62 -20.66 -13.39
N GLU A 247 3.08 -20.34 -12.20
CA GLU A 247 1.68 -19.92 -12.09
C GLU A 247 1.45 -18.56 -12.74
N GLN A 248 0.39 -18.43 -13.51
CA GLN A 248 -0.11 -17.12 -13.96
C GLN A 248 -0.45 -16.23 -12.77
N GLY A 249 -0.99 -16.83 -11.71
CA GLY A 249 -1.36 -16.15 -10.48
C GLY A 249 -2.74 -15.48 -10.53
N VAL A 250 -3.09 -14.87 -9.41
CA VAL A 250 -4.34 -14.12 -9.22
C VAL A 250 -4.00 -12.66 -8.93
N PRO A 251 -4.68 -11.69 -9.56
CA PRO A 251 -4.37 -10.27 -9.33
C PRO A 251 -4.44 -9.86 -7.86
N VAL A 252 -3.43 -9.14 -7.41
CA VAL A 252 -3.45 -8.44 -6.12
C VAL A 252 -4.34 -7.21 -6.28
N THR A 253 -5.37 -7.11 -5.45
CA THR A 253 -6.38 -6.03 -5.55
C THR A 253 -6.64 -5.40 -4.20
N THR A 254 -7.63 -5.87 -3.46
CA THR A 254 -8.10 -5.30 -2.20
C THR A 254 -7.23 -5.70 -1.01
N MET A 255 -7.11 -4.79 -0.06
CA MET A 255 -6.43 -5.05 1.20
C MET A 255 -7.11 -6.18 1.98
N ARG A 256 -6.33 -6.99 2.63
CA ARG A 256 -6.79 -7.97 3.62
C ARG A 256 -6.98 -7.30 4.97
N VAL A 257 -7.86 -7.87 5.81
CA VAL A 257 -8.02 -7.42 7.20
C VAL A 257 -6.69 -7.46 7.95
N ARG A 258 -6.38 -6.40 8.69
CA ARG A 258 -5.13 -6.28 9.44
C ARG A 258 -5.29 -5.41 10.68
N SER A 259 -4.44 -5.64 11.67
CA SER A 259 -4.24 -4.76 12.82
C SER A 259 -2.77 -4.63 13.17
N LEU A 260 -2.41 -3.49 13.73
CA LEU A 260 -1.09 -3.21 14.29
C LEU A 260 -1.27 -2.58 15.68
N MET A 261 -0.35 -2.93 16.57
CA MET A 261 -0.26 -2.37 17.93
C MET A 261 0.84 -1.33 17.96
N VAL A 262 0.63 -0.22 18.66
CA VAL A 262 1.70 0.66 19.11
C VAL A 262 2.52 -0.09 20.14
N PRO A 263 3.80 -0.37 19.91
CA PRO A 263 4.59 -1.11 20.88
C PRO A 263 4.73 -0.33 22.19
N PRO A 264 4.44 -0.94 23.36
CA PRO A 264 4.48 -0.25 24.66
C PRO A 264 5.91 0.03 25.11
N GLY A 265 6.06 0.92 26.11
CA GLY A 265 7.32 1.17 26.80
C GLY A 265 8.42 1.76 25.94
N ILE A 266 9.67 1.57 26.37
CA ILE A 266 10.85 2.10 25.69
C ILE A 266 11.52 1.03 24.82
N PRO A 267 12.02 1.37 23.61
CA PRO A 267 12.64 0.39 22.72
C PRO A 267 14.13 0.19 23.04
N ASP A 268 14.60 -1.05 22.94
CA ASP A 268 16.01 -1.28 22.62
C ASP A 268 16.28 -0.76 21.20
N TRP A 269 17.36 0.00 21.05
CA TRP A 269 17.64 0.69 19.79
C TRP A 269 17.83 -0.27 18.59
N TYR A 270 18.51 -1.39 18.80
CA TYR A 270 18.87 -2.32 17.74
C TYR A 270 17.84 -3.41 17.50
N THR A 271 17.40 -4.09 18.57
CA THR A 271 16.48 -5.24 18.48
C THR A 271 15.03 -4.82 18.41
N ARG A 272 14.72 -3.56 18.76
CA ARG A 272 13.35 -3.01 18.91
C ARG A 272 12.51 -3.71 19.98
N ARG A 273 13.09 -4.60 20.79
CA ARG A 273 12.43 -5.16 21.98
C ARG A 273 12.01 -4.04 22.90
N ARG A 274 10.92 -4.24 23.60
CA ARG A 274 10.34 -3.23 24.48
C ARG A 274 10.63 -3.54 25.92
N LEU A 275 10.90 -2.51 26.70
CA LEU A 275 11.10 -2.59 28.15
C LEU A 275 10.01 -1.76 28.84
N ILE A 276 9.33 -2.37 29.82
CA ILE A 276 8.31 -1.72 30.65
C ILE A 276 8.46 -2.12 32.10
N GLU A 277 7.84 -1.35 32.98
CA GLU A 277 7.68 -1.69 34.39
C GLU A 277 6.46 -2.57 34.59
N PRO A 278 6.43 -3.41 35.65
CA PRO A 278 5.26 -4.20 36.03
C PRO A 278 4.06 -3.29 36.38
N GLY A 279 2.86 -3.77 36.11
CA GLY A 279 1.64 -3.07 36.48
C GLY A 279 0.63 -2.95 35.33
N ARG A 280 -0.27 -2.01 35.46
CA ARG A 280 -1.33 -1.74 34.47
C ARG A 280 -0.76 -0.98 33.27
N VAL A 281 -0.90 -1.55 32.10
CA VAL A 281 -0.45 -0.96 30.83
C VAL A 281 -1.64 -0.87 29.86
N GLU A 282 -1.92 0.31 29.34
CA GLU A 282 -2.88 0.50 28.26
C GLU A 282 -2.17 0.30 26.92
N LEU A 283 -2.62 -0.69 26.16
CA LEU A 283 -2.17 -0.96 24.79
C LEU A 283 -3.14 -0.31 23.80
N PHE A 284 -2.58 0.27 22.75
CA PHE A 284 -3.32 0.93 21.68
C PHE A 284 -2.93 0.33 20.34
N GLY A 285 -3.89 0.29 19.40
CA GLY A 285 -3.65 -0.19 18.05
C GLY A 285 -4.62 0.37 17.03
N ARG A 286 -4.37 0.04 15.76
CA ARG A 286 -5.25 0.33 14.62
C ARG A 286 -5.56 -0.93 13.86
N ALA A 287 -6.80 -1.00 13.32
CA ALA A 287 -7.25 -2.10 12.48
C ALA A 287 -7.99 -1.58 11.25
N TRP A 288 -7.85 -2.27 10.11
CA TRP A 288 -8.48 -1.92 8.84
C TRP A 288 -8.77 -3.16 8.01
N SER A 289 -9.64 -3.01 7.00
CA SER A 289 -9.93 -4.04 6.00
C SER A 289 -10.16 -3.39 4.64
N GLY A 290 -10.10 -4.19 3.58
CA GLY A 290 -10.34 -3.75 2.22
C GLY A 290 -11.81 -3.42 1.93
N GLN A 291 -12.06 -2.73 0.82
CA GLN A 291 -13.40 -2.40 0.31
C GLN A 291 -14.30 -1.62 1.28
N GLY A 292 -13.73 -1.00 2.32
CA GLY A 292 -14.50 -0.32 3.34
C GLY A 292 -15.36 -1.27 4.19
N VAL A 293 -14.94 -2.53 4.32
CA VAL A 293 -15.58 -3.49 5.24
C VAL A 293 -15.22 -3.10 6.67
N PRO A 294 -16.20 -2.86 7.56
CA PRO A 294 -15.93 -2.45 8.92
C PRO A 294 -15.17 -3.52 9.70
N ILE A 295 -14.31 -3.10 10.63
CA ILE A 295 -13.73 -4.00 11.63
C ILE A 295 -14.79 -4.34 12.66
N ALA A 296 -15.09 -5.64 12.81
CA ALA A 296 -16.05 -6.14 13.76
C ALA A 296 -15.43 -6.38 15.15
N LYS A 297 -14.18 -6.88 15.18
CA LYS A 297 -13.50 -7.26 16.42
C LYS A 297 -11.99 -7.10 16.28
N VAL A 298 -11.34 -6.70 17.37
CA VAL A 298 -9.88 -6.84 17.55
C VAL A 298 -9.65 -7.60 18.84
N GLU A 299 -8.73 -8.56 18.80
CA GLU A 299 -8.31 -9.32 19.95
C GLU A 299 -6.81 -9.11 20.20
N VAL A 300 -6.42 -9.07 21.44
CA VAL A 300 -5.03 -8.98 21.88
C VAL A 300 -4.70 -10.23 22.69
N ALA A 301 -3.58 -10.87 22.37
CA ALA A 301 -3.02 -11.93 23.21
C ALA A 301 -1.83 -11.41 24.01
N ALA A 302 -1.89 -11.65 25.30
CA ALA A 302 -0.76 -11.54 26.23
C ALA A 302 -0.65 -12.88 26.96
N ALA A 303 0.56 -13.42 27.06
CA ALA A 303 0.79 -14.76 27.63
C ALA A 303 -0.05 -15.88 26.97
N GLY A 304 -0.26 -15.78 25.64
CA GLY A 304 -0.96 -16.80 24.86
C GLY A 304 -2.50 -16.79 24.93
N HIS A 305 -3.12 -15.93 25.72
CA HIS A 305 -4.56 -15.85 25.88
C HIS A 305 -5.15 -14.67 25.11
N TRP A 306 -6.02 -14.96 24.12
CA TRP A 306 -6.73 -13.96 23.34
C TRP A 306 -7.90 -13.37 24.13
N ARG A 307 -7.97 -12.04 24.17
CA ARG A 307 -9.09 -11.29 24.77
C ARG A 307 -9.45 -10.13 23.87
N GLU A 308 -10.74 -9.79 23.84
CA GLU A 308 -11.27 -8.73 23.01
C GLU A 308 -10.83 -7.35 23.51
N ALA A 309 -10.42 -6.50 22.56
CA ALA A 309 -10.08 -5.12 22.77
C ALA A 309 -11.33 -4.22 22.60
N ARG A 310 -11.39 -3.12 23.32
CA ARG A 310 -12.40 -2.08 23.11
C ARG A 310 -12.09 -1.36 21.80
N LEU A 311 -13.07 -1.29 20.93
CA LEU A 311 -12.95 -0.54 19.66
C LEU A 311 -13.46 0.89 19.83
N ASP A 312 -12.77 1.84 19.15
CA ASP A 312 -13.27 3.19 19.00
C ASP A 312 -14.50 3.23 18.06
N PRO A 313 -15.29 4.30 18.05
CA PRO A 313 -16.32 4.52 17.03
C PRO A 313 -15.72 4.37 15.62
N VAL A 314 -16.53 3.94 14.65
CA VAL A 314 -16.09 3.87 13.25
C VAL A 314 -15.91 5.30 12.72
N PRO A 315 -14.70 5.72 12.33
CA PRO A 315 -14.50 7.11 11.90
C PRO A 315 -15.08 7.33 10.51
N ASP A 316 -14.45 6.79 9.51
CA ASP A 316 -14.84 6.89 8.09
C ASP A 316 -14.77 5.48 7.48
N ARG A 317 -15.47 5.28 6.38
CA ARG A 317 -15.62 3.96 5.73
C ARG A 317 -14.28 3.29 5.40
N TYR A 318 -13.28 4.08 5.00
CA TYR A 318 -11.99 3.58 4.54
C TYR A 318 -10.84 3.86 5.51
N ALA A 319 -11.13 4.52 6.63
CA ALA A 319 -10.13 4.82 7.65
C ALA A 319 -9.91 3.64 8.59
N TRP A 320 -8.72 3.52 9.12
CA TRP A 320 -8.43 2.57 10.18
C TRP A 320 -9.21 2.88 11.46
N ARG A 321 -9.52 1.86 12.22
CA ARG A 321 -10.26 1.95 13.48
C ARG A 321 -9.33 1.77 14.66
N GLY A 322 -9.43 2.63 15.68
CA GLY A 322 -8.67 2.52 16.91
C GLY A 322 -9.15 1.36 17.77
N CYS A 323 -8.24 0.76 18.51
CA CYS A 323 -8.54 -0.27 19.52
C CYS A 323 -7.67 -0.11 20.76
N HIS A 324 -8.25 -0.41 21.94
CA HIS A 324 -7.64 -0.27 23.25
C HIS A 324 -7.75 -1.57 24.04
N PHE A 325 -6.69 -1.91 24.73
CA PHE A 325 -6.65 -3.11 25.57
C PHE A 325 -5.86 -2.84 26.83
N GLU A 326 -6.44 -3.18 27.98
CA GLU A 326 -5.75 -3.12 29.27
C GLU A 326 -5.03 -4.43 29.56
N TRP A 327 -3.72 -4.35 29.74
CA TRP A 327 -2.87 -5.47 30.11
C TRP A 327 -2.25 -5.25 31.49
N HIS A 328 -2.34 -6.26 32.37
CA HIS A 328 -1.61 -6.26 33.63
C HIS A 328 -0.26 -6.97 33.40
N ALA A 329 0.79 -6.18 33.24
CA ALA A 329 2.14 -6.66 32.96
C ALA A 329 2.76 -7.25 34.23
N THR A 330 3.19 -8.50 34.17
CA THR A 330 3.94 -9.18 35.22
C THR A 330 5.40 -9.33 34.83
N PRO A 331 6.37 -9.34 35.79
CA PRO A 331 7.77 -9.50 35.46
C PRO A 331 8.06 -10.72 34.58
N GLY A 332 8.95 -10.58 33.59
CA GLY A 332 9.35 -11.63 32.66
C GLY A 332 9.34 -11.21 31.18
N GLU A 333 9.55 -12.20 30.32
CA GLU A 333 9.51 -12.04 28.85
C GLU A 333 8.11 -12.34 28.33
N HIS A 334 7.59 -11.45 27.50
CA HIS A 334 6.25 -11.56 26.93
C HIS A 334 6.27 -11.32 25.43
N GLU A 335 5.40 -12.02 24.70
CA GLU A 335 5.02 -11.71 23.34
C GLU A 335 3.57 -11.22 23.35
N LEU A 336 3.38 -9.98 22.92
CA LEU A 336 2.06 -9.41 22.68
C LEU A 336 1.68 -9.61 21.20
N MET A 337 0.44 -10.03 20.94
CA MET A 337 -0.09 -10.17 19.59
C MET A 337 -1.42 -9.45 19.46
N CYS A 338 -1.72 -8.91 18.28
CA CYS A 338 -3.07 -8.42 17.97
C CYS A 338 -3.56 -8.98 16.63
N ARG A 339 -4.88 -9.26 16.56
CA ARG A 339 -5.57 -9.69 15.36
C ARG A 339 -6.92 -9.02 15.21
N ALA A 340 -7.24 -8.65 13.97
CA ALA A 340 -8.55 -8.11 13.62
C ALA A 340 -9.39 -9.16 12.92
N THR A 341 -10.71 -9.03 13.08
CA THR A 341 -11.75 -9.71 12.30
C THR A 341 -12.67 -8.64 11.75
N ASP A 342 -12.96 -8.70 10.45
CA ASP A 342 -13.88 -7.77 9.82
C ASP A 342 -15.35 -8.24 9.85
N ALA A 343 -16.28 -7.41 9.38
CA ALA A 343 -17.72 -7.71 9.40
C ALA A 343 -18.13 -8.83 8.44
N LYS A 344 -17.24 -9.29 7.55
CA LYS A 344 -17.45 -10.48 6.71
C LYS A 344 -16.94 -11.76 7.39
N GLY A 345 -16.32 -11.65 8.58
CA GLY A 345 -15.74 -12.77 9.30
C GLY A 345 -14.31 -13.13 8.89
N GLU A 346 -13.70 -12.36 7.99
CA GLU A 346 -12.30 -12.54 7.63
C GLU A 346 -11.42 -12.16 8.82
N THR A 347 -10.51 -13.04 9.19
CA THR A 347 -9.64 -12.89 10.36
C THR A 347 -8.17 -13.01 9.98
N GLN A 348 -7.30 -12.22 10.61
CA GLN A 348 -5.86 -12.35 10.46
C GLN A 348 -5.38 -13.73 10.87
N PRO A 349 -4.55 -14.40 10.05
CA PRO A 349 -3.91 -15.67 10.43
C PRO A 349 -2.81 -15.42 11.47
N ILE A 350 -2.57 -16.42 12.31
CA ILE A 350 -1.45 -16.39 13.28
C ILE A 350 -0.11 -16.54 12.54
N GLU A 351 -0.08 -17.44 11.55
CA GLU A 351 1.12 -17.73 10.77
C GLU A 351 1.13 -16.98 9.44
N GLN A 352 2.34 -16.76 8.93
CA GLN A 352 2.55 -16.07 7.67
C GLN A 352 1.88 -16.84 6.51
N ARG A 353 1.17 -16.13 5.65
CA ARG A 353 0.68 -16.68 4.39
C ARG A 353 1.79 -16.59 3.35
N PHE A 354 2.23 -17.75 2.87
CA PHE A 354 3.21 -17.76 1.80
C PHE A 354 2.61 -17.23 0.49
N ASP A 355 3.30 -16.29 -0.08
CA ASP A 355 3.13 -15.82 -1.46
C ASP A 355 4.52 -15.59 -2.04
N ARG A 356 4.78 -16.07 -3.25
CA ARG A 356 6.11 -16.00 -3.86
C ARG A 356 6.61 -14.57 -4.06
N GLY A 357 5.72 -13.62 -4.39
CA GLY A 357 6.04 -12.19 -4.49
C GLY A 357 6.06 -11.47 -3.14
N GLY A 358 5.64 -12.14 -2.07
CA GLY A 358 5.52 -11.58 -0.72
C GLY A 358 4.37 -10.60 -0.58
N PHE A 359 3.29 -10.78 -1.35
CA PHE A 359 2.13 -9.90 -1.30
C PHE A 359 1.06 -10.38 -0.31
N GLY A 360 0.32 -9.43 0.25
CA GLY A 360 -0.86 -9.66 1.08
C GLY A 360 -0.60 -10.44 2.35
N ASN A 361 0.63 -10.40 2.88
CA ASN A 361 0.92 -10.99 4.18
C ASN A 361 0.26 -10.16 5.27
N ASN A 362 -0.77 -10.72 5.89
CA ASN A 362 -1.55 -10.09 6.95
C ASN A 362 -1.52 -10.87 8.26
N ALA A 363 -0.45 -11.63 8.52
CA ALA A 363 -0.31 -12.33 9.80
C ALA A 363 -0.36 -11.36 10.99
N VAL A 364 -0.70 -11.88 12.15
CA VAL A 364 -0.79 -11.11 13.40
C VAL A 364 0.49 -10.33 13.68
N HIS A 365 0.34 -9.10 14.15
CA HIS A 365 1.47 -8.30 14.63
C HIS A 365 1.95 -8.84 15.97
N ARG A 366 3.27 -8.98 16.13
CA ARG A 366 3.94 -9.50 17.32
C ARG A 366 4.89 -8.45 17.90
N VAL A 367 4.83 -8.22 19.18
CA VAL A 367 5.70 -7.29 19.92
C VAL A 367 6.34 -8.02 21.10
N GLN A 368 7.67 -8.06 21.09
CA GLN A 368 8.46 -8.65 22.19
C GLN A 368 8.65 -7.62 23.30
N VAL A 369 8.31 -7.99 24.52
CA VAL A 369 8.32 -7.12 25.70
C VAL A 369 9.01 -7.80 26.87
N THR A 370 9.99 -7.11 27.47
CA THR A 370 10.57 -7.46 28.77
C THR A 370 9.94 -6.59 29.84
N VAL A 371 9.41 -7.20 30.89
CA VAL A 371 8.83 -6.51 32.05
C VAL A 371 9.76 -6.67 33.24
N ARG A 372 10.26 -5.57 33.83
CA ARG A 372 11.20 -5.58 34.96
C ARG A 372 11.11 -4.31 35.80
#